data_52790f9074de5e5b2595ca07618250b6
#
_entry.id   52790f9074de5e5b2595ca07618250b6
#
_cell.length_a   1.000
_cell.length_b   1.000
_cell.length_c   1.000
_cell.angle_alpha   90.00
_cell.angle_beta   90.00
_cell.angle_gamma   90.00
#
_symmetry.space_group_name_H-M   'P 1'
#
loop_
_entity.id
_entity.type
_entity.pdbx_description
1 polymer ?
#
loop_
_entity_poly.entity_id
_entity_poly.type
_entity_poly.pdbx_seq_one_letter_code
_entity_poly.pdbx_strand_id
1 'polypeptide(L)'
;MQNGYERGPLQILPYVVVYAYCVGCLLITALRRKHIDPSIRRILYAFPLVAAVVIVVQQVVPQYILSGSAAACALLVIYLYLQNKRITVDPLTGLSNRQAYTAMLELRLRQKHPITVVVVSLMDFKFINDTFGQKSGDRVLSQIASFLSKEAAPDRVYRCGGDEFAVLMESETDADKRIRRVRKQFSQPRDVFGSGCMVYAGIGVAR
;
A
#
# COMPACT_ATOMS: atom_id res chain seq x y z
N MET A 1 -53.74 -10.94 19.94
CA MET A 1 -53.71 -11.50 18.58
C MET A 1 -52.27 -11.47 18.12
N GLN A 2 -51.55 -12.58 18.30
CA GLN A 2 -50.18 -12.72 17.77
C GLN A 2 -50.33 -13.20 16.32
N ASN A 3 -50.14 -12.29 15.38
CA ASN A 3 -49.95 -12.67 13.97
C ASN A 3 -48.62 -13.38 13.84
N GLY A 4 -48.65 -14.72 13.99
CA GLY A 4 -47.48 -15.54 13.70
C GLY A 4 -47.17 -15.46 12.22
N TYR A 5 -46.02 -14.85 11.89
CA TYR A 5 -45.47 -14.85 10.54
C TYR A 5 -45.13 -16.30 10.17
N GLU A 6 -46.02 -16.93 9.36
CA GLU A 6 -45.75 -18.26 8.82
C GLU A 6 -44.71 -18.17 7.71
N ARG A 7 -43.60 -18.88 7.93
CA ARG A 7 -42.48 -18.94 7.00
C ARG A 7 -42.86 -19.78 5.78
N GLY A 8 -43.06 -19.13 4.64
CA GLY A 8 -43.38 -19.81 3.38
C GLY A 8 -42.25 -20.70 2.84
N PRO A 9 -42.56 -21.66 1.94
CA PRO A 9 -41.57 -22.62 1.39
C PRO A 9 -40.42 -21.96 0.60
N LEU A 10 -40.60 -20.74 0.13
CA LEU A 10 -39.59 -19.97 -0.60
C LEU A 10 -38.44 -19.39 0.30
N GLN A 11 -38.56 -19.53 1.61
CA GLN A 11 -37.57 -19.02 2.56
C GLN A 11 -36.20 -19.73 2.46
N ILE A 12 -36.18 -20.95 1.94
CA ILE A 12 -34.94 -21.73 1.74
C ILE A 12 -34.12 -21.21 0.56
N LEU A 13 -34.79 -20.60 -0.43
CA LEU A 13 -34.12 -20.16 -1.68
C LEU A 13 -32.95 -19.19 -1.49
N PRO A 14 -33.06 -18.13 -0.67
CA PRO A 14 -31.89 -17.23 -0.42
C PRO A 14 -30.70 -17.95 0.19
N TYR A 15 -30.91 -18.90 1.08
CA TYR A 15 -29.81 -19.66 1.70
C TYR A 15 -29.12 -20.57 0.69
N VAL A 16 -29.86 -21.24 -0.18
CA VAL A 16 -29.29 -22.06 -1.25
C VAL A 16 -28.43 -21.23 -2.18
N VAL A 17 -28.89 -20.04 -2.59
CA VAL A 17 -28.16 -19.13 -3.44
C VAL A 17 -26.85 -18.70 -2.79
N VAL A 18 -26.88 -18.32 -1.49
CA VAL A 18 -25.67 -17.88 -0.79
C VAL A 18 -24.67 -19.03 -0.61
N TYR A 19 -25.14 -20.24 -0.27
CA TYR A 19 -24.25 -21.41 -0.18
C TYR A 19 -23.61 -21.75 -1.54
N ALA A 20 -24.39 -21.72 -2.61
CA ALA A 20 -23.87 -21.94 -3.97
C ALA A 20 -22.81 -20.90 -4.35
N TYR A 21 -23.04 -19.62 -4.01
CA TYR A 21 -22.06 -18.54 -4.20
C TYR A 21 -20.77 -18.77 -3.38
N CYS A 22 -20.89 -19.15 -2.10
CA CYS A 22 -19.73 -19.45 -1.25
C CYS A 22 -18.88 -20.60 -1.83
N VAL A 23 -19.54 -21.68 -2.24
CA VAL A 23 -18.86 -22.83 -2.87
C VAL A 23 -18.19 -22.42 -4.18
N GLY A 24 -18.88 -21.67 -5.04
CA GLY A 24 -18.34 -21.15 -6.29
C GLY A 24 -17.11 -20.26 -6.07
N CYS A 25 -17.15 -19.36 -5.09
CA CYS A 25 -16.03 -18.49 -4.73
C CYS A 25 -14.81 -19.31 -4.26
N LEU A 26 -15.02 -20.31 -3.42
CA LEU A 26 -13.95 -21.21 -2.95
C LEU A 26 -13.33 -22.02 -4.10
N LEU A 27 -14.16 -22.56 -5.00
CA LEU A 27 -13.71 -23.32 -6.16
C LEU A 27 -12.87 -22.45 -7.10
N ILE A 28 -13.36 -21.25 -7.48
CA ILE A 28 -12.65 -20.33 -8.35
C ILE A 28 -11.31 -19.92 -7.73
N THR A 29 -11.31 -19.63 -6.42
CA THR A 29 -10.09 -19.26 -5.69
C THR A 29 -9.08 -20.42 -5.66
N ALA A 30 -9.54 -21.65 -5.48
CA ALA A 30 -8.70 -22.84 -5.50
C ALA A 30 -8.11 -23.09 -6.89
N LEU A 31 -8.93 -23.00 -7.95
CA LEU A 31 -8.50 -23.21 -9.33
C LEU A 31 -7.50 -22.14 -9.79
N ARG A 32 -7.70 -20.89 -9.43
CA ARG A 32 -6.85 -19.75 -9.82
C ARG A 32 -5.78 -19.38 -8.80
N ARG A 33 -5.48 -20.22 -7.81
CA ARG A 33 -4.57 -19.95 -6.69
C ARG A 33 -3.18 -19.44 -7.09
N LYS A 34 -2.68 -19.81 -8.28
CA LYS A 34 -1.36 -19.39 -8.80
C LYS A 34 -1.33 -17.96 -9.32
N HIS A 35 -2.49 -17.42 -9.71
CA HIS A 35 -2.60 -16.08 -10.32
C HIS A 35 -3.11 -15.02 -9.34
N ILE A 36 -3.47 -15.42 -8.11
CA ILE A 36 -4.03 -14.53 -7.10
C ILE A 36 -2.96 -14.24 -6.04
N ASP A 37 -2.78 -12.96 -5.75
CA ASP A 37 -1.90 -12.46 -4.68
C ASP A 37 -2.20 -13.20 -3.35
N PRO A 38 -1.17 -13.67 -2.61
CA PRO A 38 -1.34 -14.40 -1.35
C PRO A 38 -2.22 -13.68 -0.32
N SER A 39 -2.18 -12.35 -0.28
CA SER A 39 -2.99 -11.55 0.65
C SER A 39 -4.47 -11.54 0.25
N ILE A 40 -4.76 -11.37 -1.04
CA ILE A 40 -6.13 -11.40 -1.57
C ILE A 40 -6.71 -12.81 -1.42
N ARG A 41 -5.89 -13.84 -1.67
CA ARG A 41 -6.32 -15.24 -1.53
C ARG A 41 -6.77 -15.56 -0.10
N ARG A 42 -6.09 -15.07 0.93
CA ARG A 42 -6.52 -15.26 2.33
C ARG A 42 -7.90 -14.66 2.59
N ILE A 43 -8.18 -13.48 2.07
CA ILE A 43 -9.49 -12.83 2.20
C ILE A 43 -10.57 -13.61 1.46
N LEU A 44 -10.27 -14.08 0.22
CA LEU A 44 -11.21 -14.86 -0.58
C LEU A 44 -11.57 -16.22 0.03
N TYR A 45 -10.69 -16.80 0.86
CA TYR A 45 -11.03 -18.00 1.64
C TYR A 45 -11.78 -17.67 2.94
N ALA A 46 -11.36 -16.62 3.65
CA ALA A 46 -11.96 -16.26 4.93
C ALA A 46 -13.41 -15.76 4.79
N PHE A 47 -13.70 -14.99 3.74
CA PHE A 47 -15.02 -14.38 3.54
C PHE A 47 -16.16 -15.40 3.41
N PRO A 48 -16.10 -16.42 2.54
CA PRO A 48 -17.16 -17.42 2.44
C PRO A 48 -17.34 -18.22 3.72
N LEU A 49 -16.25 -18.45 4.46
CA LEU A 49 -16.30 -19.19 5.72
C LEU A 49 -17.03 -18.37 6.80
N VAL A 50 -16.75 -17.09 6.93
CA VAL A 50 -17.45 -16.17 7.84
C VAL A 50 -18.92 -16.06 7.45
N ALA A 51 -19.22 -15.91 6.14
CA ALA A 51 -20.59 -15.86 5.64
C ALA A 51 -21.40 -17.13 5.99
N ALA A 52 -20.77 -18.31 5.82
CA ALA A 52 -21.41 -19.58 6.19
C ALA A 52 -21.73 -19.66 7.69
N VAL A 53 -20.79 -19.24 8.55
CA VAL A 53 -21.02 -19.21 10.01
C VAL A 53 -22.16 -18.27 10.37
N VAL A 54 -22.20 -17.06 9.80
CA VAL A 54 -23.28 -16.08 10.04
C VAL A 54 -24.64 -16.66 9.64
N ILE A 55 -24.72 -17.36 8.50
CA ILE A 55 -25.97 -18.00 8.03
C ILE A 55 -26.42 -19.09 8.99
N VAL A 56 -25.50 -19.94 9.47
CA VAL A 56 -25.82 -20.99 10.44
C VAL A 56 -26.39 -20.39 11.74
N VAL A 57 -25.68 -19.34 12.27
CA VAL A 57 -26.15 -18.62 13.47
C VAL A 57 -27.55 -18.04 13.26
N GLN A 58 -27.83 -17.47 12.09
CA GLN A 58 -29.13 -16.90 11.76
C GLN A 58 -30.23 -17.96 11.64
N GLN A 59 -29.90 -19.20 11.23
CA GLN A 59 -30.86 -20.31 11.19
C GLN A 59 -31.23 -20.77 12.59
N VAL A 60 -30.25 -20.77 13.52
CA VAL A 60 -30.46 -21.18 14.92
C VAL A 60 -31.18 -20.09 15.73
N VAL A 61 -30.88 -18.81 15.45
CA VAL A 61 -31.48 -17.68 16.17
C VAL A 61 -32.14 -16.69 15.19
N PRO A 62 -33.32 -17.04 14.67
CA PRO A 62 -34.01 -16.29 13.61
C PRO A 62 -34.51 -14.90 14.02
N GLN A 63 -34.43 -14.55 15.30
CA GLN A 63 -34.88 -13.27 15.85
C GLN A 63 -34.01 -12.09 15.42
N TYR A 64 -32.78 -12.36 15.00
CA TYR A 64 -31.82 -11.32 14.62
C TYR A 64 -31.58 -11.35 13.11
N ILE A 65 -31.90 -10.26 12.42
CA ILE A 65 -31.56 -10.08 10.98
C ILE A 65 -30.09 -9.64 10.88
N LEU A 66 -29.19 -10.60 11.07
CA LEU A 66 -27.71 -10.31 11.02
C LEU A 66 -27.14 -10.38 9.61
N SER A 67 -27.81 -11.03 8.65
CA SER A 67 -27.25 -11.32 7.33
C SER A 67 -26.96 -10.08 6.50
N GLY A 68 -27.84 -9.10 6.50
CA GLY A 68 -27.66 -7.86 5.74
C GLY A 68 -26.53 -6.97 6.27
N SER A 69 -26.48 -6.79 7.60
CA SER A 69 -25.46 -5.99 8.26
C SER A 69 -24.07 -6.64 8.16
N ALA A 70 -23.98 -7.96 8.35
CA ALA A 70 -22.72 -8.68 8.20
C ALA A 70 -22.19 -8.63 6.77
N ALA A 71 -23.04 -8.80 5.76
CA ALA A 71 -22.67 -8.67 4.36
C ALA A 71 -22.21 -7.25 4.03
N ALA A 72 -22.92 -6.22 4.51
CA ALA A 72 -22.54 -4.82 4.31
C ALA A 72 -21.19 -4.50 4.96
N CYS A 73 -20.95 -4.93 6.20
CA CYS A 73 -19.67 -4.75 6.88
C CYS A 73 -18.53 -5.46 6.15
N ALA A 74 -18.75 -6.68 5.68
CA ALA A 74 -17.75 -7.44 4.94
C ALA A 74 -17.38 -6.76 3.60
N LEU A 75 -18.39 -6.29 2.85
CA LEU A 75 -18.16 -5.53 1.61
C LEU A 75 -17.42 -4.22 1.87
N LEU A 76 -17.77 -3.52 2.97
CA LEU A 76 -17.07 -2.31 3.38
C LEU A 76 -15.59 -2.60 3.69
N VAL A 77 -15.29 -3.65 4.45
CA VAL A 77 -13.90 -4.04 4.77
C VAL A 77 -13.12 -4.39 3.51
N ILE A 78 -13.72 -5.16 2.59
CA ILE A 78 -13.10 -5.50 1.29
C ILE A 78 -12.86 -4.23 0.48
N TYR A 79 -13.84 -3.34 0.39
CA TYR A 79 -13.74 -2.08 -0.33
C TYR A 79 -12.59 -1.21 0.22
N LEU A 80 -12.53 -1.01 1.53
CA LEU A 80 -11.47 -0.24 2.19
C LEU A 80 -10.08 -0.88 1.98
N TYR A 81 -10.00 -2.22 2.04
CA TYR A 81 -8.76 -2.94 1.77
C TYR A 81 -8.28 -2.76 0.33
N LEU A 82 -9.18 -2.85 -0.66
CA LEU A 82 -8.86 -2.67 -2.07
C LEU A 82 -8.50 -1.21 -2.39
N GLN A 83 -9.18 -0.25 -1.77
CA GLN A 83 -8.83 1.17 -1.87
C GLN A 83 -7.42 1.44 -1.34
N ASN A 84 -7.10 0.91 -0.16
CA ASN A 84 -5.80 1.12 0.47
C ASN A 84 -4.63 0.52 -0.35
N LYS A 85 -4.89 -0.56 -1.11
CA LYS A 85 -3.89 -1.15 -2.04
C LYS A 85 -3.64 -0.33 -3.31
N ARG A 86 -4.54 0.61 -3.67
CA ARG A 86 -4.40 1.41 -4.90
C ARG A 86 -3.56 2.67 -4.73
N ILE A 87 -3.27 3.07 -3.49
CA ILE A 87 -2.47 4.26 -3.23
C ILE A 87 -1.00 3.86 -3.37
N THR A 88 -0.43 4.05 -4.55
CA THR A 88 1.00 3.80 -4.85
C THR A 88 1.82 5.07 -4.88
N VAL A 89 1.18 6.22 -4.66
CA VAL A 89 1.79 7.55 -4.73
C VAL A 89 1.77 8.19 -3.34
N ASP A 90 2.83 8.84 -2.96
CA ASP A 90 2.90 9.68 -1.75
C ASP A 90 2.23 11.04 -2.03
N PRO A 91 1.18 11.42 -1.27
CA PRO A 91 0.39 12.61 -1.58
C PRO A 91 1.14 13.94 -1.38
N LEU A 92 2.20 13.95 -0.56
CA LEU A 92 2.98 15.14 -0.28
C LEU A 92 3.98 15.44 -1.40
N THR A 93 4.68 14.42 -1.85
CA THR A 93 5.80 14.58 -2.79
C THR A 93 5.44 14.24 -4.23
N GLY A 94 4.31 13.55 -4.45
CA GLY A 94 3.92 13.04 -5.78
C GLY A 94 4.77 11.85 -6.26
N LEU A 95 5.76 11.42 -5.49
CA LEU A 95 6.59 10.25 -5.78
C LEU A 95 5.84 8.95 -5.53
N SER A 96 6.33 7.86 -6.10
CA SER A 96 5.90 6.53 -5.70
C SER A 96 6.22 6.28 -4.23
N ASN A 97 5.32 5.59 -3.51
CA ASN A 97 5.49 5.34 -2.09
C ASN A 97 6.25 4.03 -1.79
N ARG A 98 6.45 3.73 -0.50
CA ARG A 98 7.10 2.50 -0.03
C ARG A 98 6.48 1.22 -0.59
N GLN A 99 5.17 1.20 -0.78
CA GLN A 99 4.46 0.03 -1.29
C GLN A 99 4.84 -0.24 -2.76
N ALA A 100 4.89 0.82 -3.58
CA ALA A 100 5.35 0.74 -4.96
C ALA A 100 6.84 0.35 -5.04
N TYR A 101 7.68 0.90 -4.14
CA TYR A 101 9.10 0.54 -4.03
C TYR A 101 9.29 -0.95 -3.77
N THR A 102 8.62 -1.50 -2.74
CA THR A 102 8.74 -2.91 -2.38
C THR A 102 8.28 -3.82 -3.51
N ALA A 103 7.15 -3.49 -4.16
CA ALA A 103 6.63 -4.27 -5.29
C ALA A 103 7.60 -4.28 -6.48
N MET A 104 8.19 -3.11 -6.80
CA MET A 104 9.15 -2.99 -7.90
C MET A 104 10.46 -3.74 -7.57
N LEU A 105 10.99 -3.59 -6.35
CA LEU A 105 12.19 -4.28 -5.91
C LEU A 105 12.03 -5.80 -5.98
N GLU A 106 10.92 -6.34 -5.46
CA GLU A 106 10.61 -7.78 -5.54
C GLU A 106 10.53 -8.27 -7.00
N LEU A 107 9.90 -7.49 -7.88
CA LEU A 107 9.80 -7.83 -9.29
C LEU A 107 11.19 -7.95 -9.94
N ARG A 108 12.07 -6.97 -9.69
CA ARG A 108 13.43 -6.94 -10.25
C ARG A 108 14.31 -8.07 -9.72
N LEU A 109 14.21 -8.36 -8.40
CA LEU A 109 14.94 -9.47 -7.81
C LEU A 109 14.47 -10.82 -8.38
N ARG A 110 13.18 -11.01 -8.61
CA ARG A 110 12.66 -12.23 -9.25
C ARG A 110 13.13 -12.39 -10.70
N GLN A 111 13.28 -11.30 -11.41
CA GLN A 111 13.78 -11.28 -12.79
C GLN A 111 15.30 -11.44 -12.89
N LYS A 112 16.02 -11.43 -11.74
CA LYS A 112 17.49 -11.45 -11.66
C LYS A 112 18.15 -10.34 -12.48
N HIS A 113 17.48 -9.21 -12.64
CA HIS A 113 18.07 -8.04 -13.29
C HIS A 113 18.99 -7.31 -12.32
N PRO A 114 20.21 -6.93 -12.74
CA PRO A 114 21.09 -6.13 -11.92
C PRO A 114 20.42 -4.79 -11.62
N ILE A 115 20.43 -4.42 -10.35
CA ILE A 115 19.78 -3.21 -9.86
C ILE A 115 20.68 -2.53 -8.83
N THR A 116 20.83 -1.22 -8.96
CA THR A 116 21.46 -0.39 -7.93
C THR A 116 20.40 0.36 -7.18
N VAL A 117 20.39 0.22 -5.86
CA VAL A 117 19.51 0.93 -4.94
C VAL A 117 20.30 2.02 -4.25
N VAL A 118 19.82 3.25 -4.32
CA VAL A 118 20.36 4.39 -3.58
C VAL A 118 19.31 4.83 -2.55
N VAL A 119 19.67 4.79 -1.28
CA VAL A 119 18.82 5.27 -0.19
C VAL A 119 19.35 6.61 0.29
N VAL A 120 18.47 7.58 0.40
CA VAL A 120 18.75 8.94 0.91
C VAL A 120 17.87 9.15 2.13
N SER A 121 18.48 9.35 3.29
CA SER A 121 17.78 9.62 4.57
C SER A 121 18.21 10.99 5.08
N LEU A 122 17.25 11.87 5.38
CA LEU A 122 17.54 13.21 5.89
C LEU A 122 17.97 13.13 7.36
N MET A 123 19.08 13.77 7.67
CA MET A 123 19.56 13.83 9.03
C MET A 123 18.83 14.96 9.77
N ASP A 124 18.50 14.70 11.04
CA ASP A 124 17.88 15.68 11.95
C ASP A 124 16.57 16.31 11.41
N PHE A 125 15.82 15.58 10.55
CA PHE A 125 14.59 16.07 9.97
C PHE A 125 13.54 16.44 11.04
N LYS A 126 13.52 15.71 12.16
CA LYS A 126 12.69 16.05 13.30
C LYS A 126 13.01 17.44 13.85
N PHE A 127 14.30 17.79 13.96
CA PHE A 127 14.73 19.13 14.40
C PHE A 127 14.19 20.23 13.46
N ILE A 128 14.19 19.98 12.15
CA ILE A 128 13.60 20.92 11.17
C ILE A 128 12.11 21.14 11.46
N ASN A 129 11.35 20.06 11.69
CA ASN A 129 9.94 20.17 12.02
C ASN A 129 9.68 20.89 13.34
N ASP A 130 10.48 20.56 14.35
CA ASP A 130 10.33 21.13 15.70
C ASP A 130 10.70 22.63 15.74
N THR A 131 11.70 23.04 14.94
CA THR A 131 12.20 24.43 14.91
C THR A 131 11.42 25.34 13.94
N PHE A 132 11.14 24.85 12.73
CA PHE A 132 10.57 25.66 11.64
C PHE A 132 9.13 25.30 11.32
N GLY A 133 8.55 24.34 12.04
CA GLY A 133 7.20 23.85 11.86
C GLY A 133 7.05 22.83 10.72
N GLN A 134 6.01 22.01 10.82
CA GLN A 134 5.75 20.90 9.90
C GLN A 134 5.60 21.33 8.44
N LYS A 135 5.01 22.51 8.18
CA LYS A 135 4.89 23.06 6.82
C LYS A 135 6.25 23.31 6.16
N SER A 136 7.26 23.68 6.95
CA SER A 136 8.62 23.86 6.45
C SER A 136 9.28 22.52 6.13
N GLY A 137 9.11 21.51 7.00
CA GLY A 137 9.53 20.14 6.70
C GLY A 137 8.89 19.58 5.44
N ASP A 138 7.59 19.80 5.23
CA ASP A 138 6.87 19.36 4.03
C ASP A 138 7.45 20.00 2.75
N ARG A 139 7.84 21.28 2.81
CA ARG A 139 8.53 21.95 1.70
C ARG A 139 9.90 21.35 1.42
N VAL A 140 10.69 21.04 2.46
CA VAL A 140 12.00 20.35 2.32
C VAL A 140 11.80 19.01 1.59
N LEU A 141 10.86 18.19 2.04
CA LEU A 141 10.57 16.90 1.42
C LEU A 141 10.18 17.04 -0.06
N SER A 142 9.33 18.00 -0.39
CA SER A 142 8.90 18.25 -1.78
C SER A 142 10.04 18.73 -2.67
N GLN A 143 10.96 19.56 -2.16
CA GLN A 143 12.12 20.04 -2.90
C GLN A 143 13.12 18.91 -3.15
N ILE A 144 13.36 18.04 -2.16
CA ILE A 144 14.24 16.88 -2.30
C ILE A 144 13.65 15.89 -3.30
N ALA A 145 12.33 15.64 -3.22
CA ALA A 145 11.64 14.82 -4.20
C ALA A 145 11.81 15.35 -5.63
N SER A 146 11.62 16.65 -5.82
CA SER A 146 11.82 17.31 -7.12
C SER A 146 13.27 17.21 -7.62
N PHE A 147 14.25 17.35 -6.72
CA PHE A 147 15.66 17.19 -7.06
C PHE A 147 15.97 15.75 -7.50
N LEU A 148 15.57 14.77 -6.69
CA LEU A 148 15.81 13.35 -6.99
C LEU A 148 15.12 12.92 -8.30
N SER A 149 13.94 13.43 -8.59
CA SER A 149 13.22 13.18 -9.86
C SER A 149 13.93 13.78 -11.09
N LYS A 150 14.70 14.84 -10.92
CA LYS A 150 15.53 15.41 -12.01
C LYS A 150 16.79 14.61 -12.26
N GLU A 151 17.37 14.00 -11.21
CA GLU A 151 18.58 13.19 -11.32
C GLU A 151 18.27 11.73 -11.74
N ALA A 152 17.09 11.24 -11.46
CA ALA A 152 16.59 9.93 -11.87
C ALA A 152 15.23 10.08 -12.57
N ALA A 153 14.83 9.09 -13.39
CA ALA A 153 13.49 9.09 -13.95
C ALA A 153 12.45 9.08 -12.81
N PRO A 154 11.35 9.88 -12.89
CA PRO A 154 10.39 10.04 -11.79
C PRO A 154 9.77 8.73 -11.30
N ASP A 155 9.59 7.75 -12.19
CA ASP A 155 9.06 6.40 -11.94
C ASP A 155 10.03 5.51 -11.16
N ARG A 156 11.26 5.95 -10.95
CA ARG A 156 12.33 5.24 -10.23
C ARG A 156 12.70 5.87 -8.90
N VAL A 157 11.98 6.90 -8.49
CA VAL A 157 12.16 7.59 -7.21
C VAL A 157 10.98 7.30 -6.31
N TYR A 158 11.28 6.91 -5.08
CA TYR A 158 10.27 6.49 -4.11
C TYR A 158 10.48 7.23 -2.79
N ARG A 159 9.39 7.57 -2.12
CA ARG A 159 9.41 7.99 -0.73
C ARG A 159 9.09 6.78 0.15
N CYS A 160 10.07 6.27 0.89
CA CYS A 160 9.95 5.02 1.65
C CYS A 160 9.52 5.24 3.11
N GLY A 161 9.72 6.41 3.65
CA GLY A 161 9.41 6.76 5.04
C GLY A 161 9.15 8.25 5.18
N GLY A 162 9.12 8.74 6.43
CA GLY A 162 8.93 10.16 6.72
C GLY A 162 9.92 11.06 6.00
N ASP A 163 11.19 10.71 6.12
CA ASP A 163 12.38 11.44 5.66
C ASP A 163 13.31 10.59 4.79
N GLU A 164 12.83 9.40 4.36
CA GLU A 164 13.60 8.44 3.57
C GLU A 164 13.12 8.36 2.13
N PHE A 165 14.08 8.42 1.20
CA PHE A 165 13.88 8.27 -0.24
C PHE A 165 14.71 7.12 -0.76
N ALA A 166 14.20 6.41 -1.76
CA ALA A 166 14.94 5.40 -2.50
C ALA A 166 14.92 5.72 -3.99
N VAL A 167 16.04 5.45 -4.66
CA VAL A 167 16.16 5.56 -6.12
C VAL A 167 16.61 4.21 -6.66
N LEU A 168 15.87 3.67 -7.61
CA LEU A 168 16.22 2.46 -8.32
C LEU A 168 16.89 2.78 -9.65
N MET A 169 18.07 2.22 -9.90
CA MET A 169 18.84 2.42 -11.13
C MET A 169 19.17 1.08 -11.77
N GLU A 170 18.90 0.93 -13.06
CA GLU A 170 19.09 -0.32 -13.80
C GLU A 170 20.41 -0.43 -14.54
N SER A 171 21.11 0.69 -14.75
CA SER A 171 22.37 0.72 -15.52
C SER A 171 23.54 1.04 -14.61
N GLU A 172 24.57 0.17 -14.62
CA GLU A 172 25.80 0.40 -13.84
C GLU A 172 26.58 1.62 -14.32
N THR A 173 26.64 1.85 -15.63
CA THR A 173 27.48 2.90 -16.23
C THR A 173 27.03 4.31 -15.89
N ASP A 174 25.72 4.54 -15.81
CA ASP A 174 25.15 5.84 -15.43
C ASP A 174 24.88 5.97 -13.92
N ALA A 175 24.77 4.84 -13.22
CA ALA A 175 24.47 4.84 -11.79
C ALA A 175 25.55 5.58 -11.00
N ASP A 176 26.84 5.31 -11.25
CA ASP A 176 27.95 5.94 -10.55
C ASP A 176 28.03 7.45 -10.78
N LYS A 177 27.71 7.91 -11.99
CA LYS A 177 27.63 9.33 -12.30
C LYS A 177 26.50 10.03 -11.51
N ARG A 178 25.34 9.40 -11.47
CA ARG A 178 24.16 9.91 -10.75
C ARG A 178 24.37 9.86 -9.24
N ILE A 179 24.92 8.77 -8.72
CA ILE A 179 25.29 8.65 -7.30
C ILE A 179 26.24 9.76 -6.89
N ARG A 180 27.27 10.04 -7.69
CA ARG A 180 28.21 11.16 -7.42
C ARG A 180 27.51 12.50 -7.39
N ARG A 181 26.53 12.75 -8.29
CA ARG A 181 25.75 13.99 -8.29
C ARG A 181 24.87 14.10 -7.05
N VAL A 182 24.16 13.02 -6.69
CA VAL A 182 23.34 12.97 -5.47
C VAL A 182 24.24 13.20 -4.24
N ARG A 183 25.37 12.50 -4.11
CA ARG A 183 26.32 12.72 -3.00
C ARG A 183 26.83 14.15 -2.94
N LYS A 184 27.24 14.71 -4.09
CA LYS A 184 27.71 16.11 -4.15
C LYS A 184 26.64 17.09 -3.70
N GLN A 185 25.38 16.83 -4.02
CA GLN A 185 24.26 17.68 -3.63
C GLN A 185 24.06 17.73 -2.11
N PHE A 186 24.24 16.59 -1.44
CA PHE A 186 24.04 16.45 0.01
C PHE A 186 25.33 16.50 0.84
N SER A 187 26.51 16.62 0.18
CA SER A 187 27.81 16.78 0.88
C SER A 187 28.04 18.17 1.45
N GLN A 188 27.29 19.15 0.97
CA GLN A 188 27.32 20.51 1.49
C GLN A 188 25.96 20.89 2.04
N PRO A 189 25.91 21.51 3.23
CA PRO A 189 24.66 22.00 3.79
C PRO A 189 24.03 23.00 2.82
N ARG A 190 22.75 22.81 2.50
CA ARG A 190 22.00 23.74 1.69
C ARG A 190 20.95 24.46 2.52
N ASP A 191 20.95 25.77 2.36
CA ASP A 191 19.80 26.57 2.74
C ASP A 191 18.65 26.30 1.75
N VAL A 192 17.71 25.45 2.16
CA VAL A 192 16.58 25.01 1.32
C VAL A 192 15.53 26.11 1.21
N PHE A 193 15.56 27.15 2.06
CA PHE A 193 14.49 28.15 2.13
C PHE A 193 14.97 29.62 2.07
N GLY A 194 16.28 29.88 1.98
CA GLY A 194 16.81 31.23 2.24
C GLY A 194 16.65 31.64 3.71
N SER A 195 16.39 30.70 4.60
CA SER A 195 16.12 30.90 6.04
C SER A 195 17.24 30.42 6.94
N GLY A 196 18.37 30.00 6.37
CA GLY A 196 19.48 29.42 7.12
C GLY A 196 19.25 27.97 7.57
N CYS A 197 18.21 27.30 7.09
CA CYS A 197 17.95 25.90 7.42
C CYS A 197 18.86 24.98 6.58
N MET A 198 19.84 24.38 7.24
CA MET A 198 20.79 23.46 6.62
C MET A 198 20.27 22.03 6.65
N VAL A 199 20.17 21.39 5.49
CA VAL A 199 19.70 20.00 5.36
C VAL A 199 20.87 19.10 5.00
N TYR A 200 21.06 18.04 5.78
CA TYR A 200 22.03 16.98 5.57
C TYR A 200 21.33 15.67 5.23
N ALA A 201 21.97 14.81 4.44
CA ALA A 201 21.44 13.48 4.19
C ALA A 201 22.53 12.40 4.25
N GLY A 202 22.22 11.28 4.87
CA GLY A 202 22.95 10.03 4.76
C GLY A 202 22.61 9.32 3.45
N ILE A 203 23.60 8.79 2.73
CA ILE A 203 23.41 8.11 1.45
C ILE A 203 24.00 6.71 1.52
N GLY A 204 23.12 5.69 1.46
CA GLY A 204 23.46 4.28 1.31
C GLY A 204 23.32 3.83 -0.13
N VAL A 205 24.21 2.90 -0.59
CA VAL A 205 24.16 2.30 -1.93
C VAL A 205 24.29 0.79 -1.79
N ALA A 206 23.36 0.05 -2.41
CA ALA A 206 23.38 -1.42 -2.53
C ALA A 206 23.31 -1.80 -4.02
N ARG A 207 24.02 -2.90 -4.38
CA ARG A 207 24.07 -3.44 -5.75
C ARG A 207 23.76 -4.92 -5.75
#